data_c023dd98f8726f79ddd403d352ff6f79
#
_entry.id   c023dd98f8726f79ddd403d352ff6f79
#
_cell.length_a   1.000
_cell.length_b   1.000
_cell.length_c   1.000
_cell.angle_alpha   90.00
_cell.angle_beta   90.00
_cell.angle_gamma   90.00
#
_symmetry.space_group_name_H-M   'P 1'
#
loop_
_entity.id
_entity.type
_entity.pdbx_description
1 polymer ?
#
loop_
_entity_poly.entity_id
_entity_poly.type
_entity_poly.pdbx_seq_one_letter_code
_entity_poly.pdbx_strand_id
1 'polypeptide(L)'
;MQKINELKLAKELIKFPSITTKDTGVMRFLEKKLKKMGFKTKILNFKEKNFQPVKNLYARLGSKGPNFCFAGHLDVVPPGNIKDWTVNPFRPSIKKGHLIGRGANDMKGSVAAFVSAVSVFLNNNKSFNGSISLLITGDEEGDAVNGTKKVVDYLKKRKEKINFCLVGEPTNPNTLGEMIKIGRRGSITGA
;
A
#
# COMPACT_ATOMS: atom_id res chain seq x y z
N MET A 1 18.32 7.88 10.95
CA MET A 1 17.43 8.24 9.80
C MET A 1 16.32 9.12 10.31
N GLN A 2 15.82 10.09 9.52
CA GLN A 2 14.70 10.93 9.98
C GLN A 2 13.42 10.11 10.10
N LYS A 3 12.73 10.20 11.25
CA LYS A 3 11.41 9.58 11.47
C LYS A 3 10.40 10.11 10.45
N ILE A 4 9.70 9.21 9.78
CA ILE A 4 8.64 9.57 8.85
C ILE A 4 7.35 9.82 9.65
N ASN A 5 6.73 10.98 9.44
CA ASN A 5 5.43 11.28 10.01
C ASN A 5 4.33 10.67 9.13
N GLU A 6 3.54 9.78 9.71
CA GLU A 6 2.49 9.00 9.04
C GLU A 6 1.41 9.90 8.43
N LEU A 7 0.96 10.90 9.17
CA LEU A 7 -0.06 11.82 8.71
C LEU A 7 0.40 12.66 7.50
N LYS A 8 1.66 13.12 7.55
CA LYS A 8 2.26 13.85 6.42
C LYS A 8 2.37 12.95 5.20
N LEU A 9 2.84 11.72 5.39
CA LEU A 9 2.97 10.76 4.28
C LEU A 9 1.59 10.38 3.71
N ALA A 10 0.59 10.12 4.55
CA ALA A 10 -0.77 9.84 4.10
C ALA A 10 -1.33 10.99 3.25
N LYS A 11 -1.18 12.23 3.71
CA LYS A 11 -1.59 13.42 2.94
C LYS A 11 -0.85 13.51 1.60
N GLU A 12 0.45 13.21 1.56
CA GLU A 12 1.22 13.21 0.31
C GLU A 12 0.71 12.13 -0.66
N LEU A 13 0.42 10.90 -0.17
CA LEU A 13 -0.11 9.81 -0.99
C LEU A 13 -1.51 10.11 -1.54
N ILE A 14 -2.40 10.70 -0.73
CA ILE A 14 -3.77 11.02 -1.14
C ILE A 14 -3.80 12.06 -2.27
N LYS A 15 -2.81 12.96 -2.35
CA LYS A 15 -2.73 13.96 -3.43
C LYS A 15 -2.58 13.37 -4.82
N PHE A 16 -2.19 12.10 -4.94
CA PHE A 16 -2.16 11.40 -6.21
C PHE A 16 -3.56 10.84 -6.51
N PRO A 17 -4.25 11.32 -7.58
CA PRO A 17 -5.54 10.77 -7.99
C PRO A 17 -5.35 9.45 -8.74
N SER A 18 -4.81 8.47 -8.04
CA SER A 18 -4.50 7.13 -8.55
C SER A 18 -5.75 6.25 -8.62
N ILE A 19 -6.77 6.75 -9.34
CA ILE A 19 -7.97 5.95 -9.62
C ILE A 19 -7.55 4.72 -10.40
N THR A 20 -8.03 3.54 -9.92
CA THR A 20 -7.66 2.25 -10.51
C THR A 20 -7.87 2.25 -12.03
N THR A 21 -6.95 1.93 -12.82
CA THR A 21 -5.59 1.40 -12.71
C THR A 21 -4.51 2.47 -12.99
N LYS A 22 -4.84 3.75 -12.84
CA LYS A 22 -3.99 4.89 -13.18
C LYS A 22 -2.99 5.19 -12.05
N ASP A 23 -1.71 4.98 -12.29
CA ASP A 23 -0.66 5.19 -11.27
C ASP A 23 -0.47 6.67 -10.87
N THR A 24 -0.61 7.62 -11.81
CA THR A 24 -0.38 9.07 -11.61
C THR A 24 0.95 9.45 -10.95
N GLY A 25 1.88 8.51 -10.81
CA GLY A 25 3.20 8.70 -10.22
C GLY A 25 3.33 8.29 -8.76
N VAL A 26 2.26 7.80 -8.13
CA VAL A 26 2.25 7.43 -6.69
C VAL A 26 3.23 6.30 -6.38
N MET A 27 3.37 5.30 -7.25
CA MET A 27 4.34 4.21 -7.07
C MET A 27 5.78 4.73 -7.04
N ARG A 28 6.14 5.64 -7.94
CA ARG A 28 7.46 6.30 -7.97
C ARG A 28 7.70 7.16 -6.74
N PHE A 29 6.66 7.85 -6.28
CA PHE A 29 6.75 8.66 -5.07
C PHE A 29 7.08 7.79 -3.86
N LEU A 30 6.34 6.70 -3.64
CA LEU A 30 6.60 5.76 -2.54
C LEU A 30 7.97 5.09 -2.69
N GLU A 31 8.32 4.65 -3.90
CA GLU A 31 9.64 4.07 -4.21
C GLU A 31 10.78 4.97 -3.73
N LYS A 32 10.72 6.26 -4.07
CA LYS A 32 11.75 7.24 -3.65
C LYS A 32 11.87 7.34 -2.13
N LYS A 33 10.76 7.29 -1.40
CA LYS A 33 10.76 7.31 0.07
C LYS A 33 11.42 6.05 0.63
N LEU A 34 11.06 4.87 0.12
CA LEU A 34 11.60 3.58 0.55
C LEU A 34 13.11 3.44 0.23
N LYS A 35 13.55 3.92 -0.93
CA LYS A 35 14.98 3.97 -1.26
C LYS A 35 15.80 4.78 -0.25
N LYS A 36 15.28 5.93 0.20
CA LYS A 36 15.90 6.74 1.25
C LYS A 36 15.98 6.02 2.60
N MET A 37 15.12 5.04 2.83
CA MET A 37 15.14 4.17 4.01
C MET A 37 16.06 2.95 3.85
N GLY A 38 16.73 2.79 2.71
CA GLY A 38 17.65 1.68 2.44
C GLY A 38 17.00 0.47 1.75
N PHE A 39 15.74 0.55 1.37
CA PHE A 39 15.08 -0.55 0.65
C PHE A 39 15.64 -0.72 -0.77
N LYS A 40 15.88 -1.96 -1.17
CA LYS A 40 16.00 -2.35 -2.58
C LYS A 40 14.58 -2.41 -3.16
N THR A 41 14.34 -1.68 -4.23
CA THR A 41 13.00 -1.49 -4.79
C THR A 41 12.92 -1.92 -6.25
N LYS A 42 11.76 -2.37 -6.68
CA LYS A 42 11.48 -2.67 -8.07
C LYS A 42 10.04 -2.29 -8.43
N ILE A 43 9.88 -1.41 -9.41
CA ILE A 43 8.61 -1.18 -10.07
C ILE A 43 8.41 -2.31 -11.09
N LEU A 44 7.27 -2.99 -10.97
CA LEU A 44 6.84 -4.07 -11.84
C LEU A 44 5.63 -3.59 -12.63
N ASN A 45 5.73 -3.61 -13.95
CA ASN A 45 4.63 -3.24 -14.83
C ASN A 45 4.12 -4.50 -15.53
N PHE A 46 2.85 -4.84 -15.29
CA PHE A 46 2.20 -5.98 -15.91
C PHE A 46 1.07 -5.51 -16.82
N LYS A 47 0.88 -6.24 -17.92
CA LYS A 47 -0.20 -6.03 -18.88
C LYS A 47 -0.67 -7.38 -19.38
N GLU A 48 -1.89 -7.74 -19.08
CA GLU A 48 -2.59 -8.88 -19.68
C GLU A 48 -3.37 -8.41 -20.91
N LYS A 49 -3.62 -9.29 -21.85
CA LYS A 49 -4.44 -9.02 -23.03
C LYS A 49 -5.82 -8.51 -22.60
N ASN A 50 -6.30 -7.47 -23.22
CA ASN A 50 -7.59 -6.82 -22.97
C ASN A 50 -7.69 -6.06 -21.61
N PHE A 51 -6.61 -5.97 -20.83
CA PHE A 51 -6.59 -5.21 -19.57
C PHE A 51 -5.62 -4.04 -19.65
N GLN A 52 -5.85 -3.02 -18.81
CA GLN A 52 -4.95 -1.89 -18.70
C GLN A 52 -3.61 -2.30 -18.04
N PRO A 53 -2.49 -1.70 -18.45
CA PRO A 53 -1.22 -1.93 -17.79
C PRO A 53 -1.24 -1.36 -16.37
N VAL A 54 -0.68 -2.11 -15.41
CA VAL A 54 -0.65 -1.74 -14.00
C VAL A 54 0.77 -1.72 -13.48
N LYS A 55 1.12 -0.66 -12.78
CA LYS A 55 2.36 -0.57 -12.02
C LYS A 55 2.15 -1.07 -10.60
N ASN A 56 3.08 -1.92 -10.18
CA ASN A 56 3.18 -2.44 -8.83
C ASN A 56 4.57 -2.12 -8.28
N LEU A 57 4.73 -2.11 -6.97
CA LEU A 57 6.00 -1.90 -6.31
C LEU A 57 6.30 -3.05 -5.36
N TYR A 58 7.45 -3.68 -5.54
CA TYR A 58 8.05 -4.54 -4.52
C TYR A 58 9.28 -3.85 -3.95
N ALA A 59 9.38 -3.83 -2.63
CA ALA A 59 10.50 -3.25 -1.91
C ALA A 59 10.93 -4.20 -0.79
N ARG A 60 12.24 -4.41 -0.60
CA ARG A 60 12.78 -5.24 0.48
C ARG A 60 13.98 -4.59 1.15
N LEU A 61 13.99 -4.61 2.47
CA LEU A 61 15.09 -4.23 3.33
C LEU A 61 15.59 -5.47 4.08
N GLY A 62 16.91 -5.67 4.09
CA GLY A 62 17.50 -6.92 4.56
C GLY A 62 17.55 -8.00 3.47
N SER A 63 18.37 -9.03 3.70
CA SER A 63 18.58 -10.12 2.73
C SER A 63 18.38 -11.52 3.34
N LYS A 64 18.25 -11.58 4.67
CA LYS A 64 18.05 -12.85 5.41
C LYS A 64 16.57 -13.11 5.64
N GLY A 65 16.21 -14.35 5.93
CA GLY A 65 14.90 -14.70 6.48
C GLY A 65 14.89 -14.60 8.01
N PRO A 66 13.71 -14.55 8.63
CA PRO A 66 12.40 -14.51 7.99
C PRO A 66 12.11 -13.15 7.31
N ASN A 67 11.27 -13.17 6.27
CA ASN A 67 10.79 -11.96 5.57
C ASN A 67 9.36 -11.65 6.01
N PHE A 68 9.17 -10.51 6.66
CA PHE A 68 7.88 -9.96 7.03
C PHE A 68 7.44 -8.96 5.94
N CYS A 69 6.34 -9.24 5.28
CA CYS A 69 5.81 -8.45 4.18
C CYS A 69 4.55 -7.69 4.60
N PHE A 70 4.51 -6.41 4.29
CA PHE A 70 3.26 -5.66 4.25
C PHE A 70 2.71 -5.69 2.83
N ALA A 71 1.46 -6.10 2.66
CA ALA A 71 0.76 -6.07 1.40
C ALA A 71 -0.38 -5.04 1.43
N GLY A 72 -0.53 -4.30 0.34
CA GLY A 72 -1.57 -3.29 0.20
C GLY A 72 -1.60 -2.68 -1.20
N HIS A 73 -2.40 -1.63 -1.35
CA HIS A 73 -2.57 -0.95 -2.64
C HIS A 73 -2.48 0.57 -2.51
N LEU A 74 -2.27 1.23 -3.65
CA LEU A 74 -2.26 2.69 -3.77
C LEU A 74 -3.22 3.22 -4.82
N ASP A 75 -3.88 2.33 -5.55
CA ASP A 75 -5.04 2.70 -6.34
C ASP A 75 -6.25 2.95 -5.43
N VAL A 76 -7.23 3.63 -5.95
CA VAL A 76 -8.46 4.00 -5.25
C VAL A 76 -9.65 3.94 -6.20
N VAL A 77 -10.84 3.66 -5.68
CA VAL A 77 -12.07 3.80 -6.45
C VAL A 77 -12.32 5.25 -6.85
N PRO A 78 -13.09 5.52 -7.91
CA PRO A 78 -13.53 6.87 -8.25
C PRO A 78 -14.17 7.59 -7.06
N PRO A 79 -13.99 8.92 -6.93
CA PRO A 79 -14.54 9.66 -5.78
C PRO A 79 -16.06 9.75 -5.77
N GLY A 80 -16.73 9.39 -6.86
CA GLY A 80 -18.15 9.63 -7.02
C GLY A 80 -18.45 11.10 -7.31
N ASN A 81 -19.61 11.60 -6.88
CA ASN A 81 -19.98 12.98 -7.06
C ASN A 81 -19.16 13.89 -6.14
N ILE A 82 -18.38 14.79 -6.72
CA ILE A 82 -17.48 15.70 -5.96
C ILE A 82 -18.26 16.64 -5.04
N LYS A 83 -19.52 16.94 -5.35
CA LYS A 83 -20.38 17.82 -4.53
C LYS A 83 -20.73 17.19 -3.17
N ASP A 84 -20.66 15.87 -3.05
CA ASP A 84 -20.97 15.14 -1.80
C ASP A 84 -19.78 15.16 -0.82
N TRP A 85 -18.62 15.65 -1.27
CA TRP A 85 -17.42 15.74 -0.44
C TRP A 85 -17.37 17.07 0.32
N THR A 86 -17.04 16.99 1.61
CA THR A 86 -16.80 18.18 2.43
C THR A 86 -15.45 18.85 2.17
N VAL A 87 -14.57 18.18 1.42
CA VAL A 87 -13.27 18.67 0.93
C VAL A 87 -13.00 18.04 -0.44
N ASN A 88 -12.10 18.61 -1.22
CA ASN A 88 -11.68 17.94 -2.46
C ASN A 88 -11.04 16.57 -2.10
N PRO A 89 -11.48 15.45 -2.69
CA PRO A 89 -11.02 14.10 -2.36
C PRO A 89 -9.52 13.88 -2.52
N PHE A 90 -8.84 14.66 -3.38
CA PHE A 90 -7.41 14.60 -3.62
C PHE A 90 -6.63 15.81 -3.05
N ARG A 91 -7.30 16.65 -2.24
CA ARG A 91 -6.67 17.69 -1.41
C ARG A 91 -7.00 17.44 0.04
N PRO A 92 -6.31 16.44 0.68
CA PRO A 92 -6.68 15.95 2.00
C PRO A 92 -6.56 17.04 3.07
N SER A 93 -7.52 17.08 3.97
CA SER A 93 -7.53 17.98 5.12
C SER A 93 -7.88 17.26 6.41
N ILE A 94 -7.59 17.91 7.54
CA ILE A 94 -8.02 17.43 8.85
C ILE A 94 -9.28 18.21 9.24
N LYS A 95 -10.35 17.48 9.57
CA LYS A 95 -11.58 18.05 10.16
C LYS A 95 -11.98 17.22 11.37
N LYS A 96 -12.20 17.88 12.49
CA LYS A 96 -12.60 17.23 13.76
C LYS A 96 -11.69 16.04 14.14
N GLY A 97 -10.37 16.17 13.95
CA GLY A 97 -9.40 15.10 14.25
C GLY A 97 -9.30 13.99 13.20
N HIS A 98 -10.11 14.00 12.13
CA HIS A 98 -10.11 12.98 11.08
C HIS A 98 -9.43 13.46 9.81
N LEU A 99 -8.60 12.62 9.21
CA LEU A 99 -8.05 12.83 7.88
C LEU A 99 -9.12 12.49 6.83
N ILE A 100 -9.53 13.49 6.06
CA ILE A 100 -10.53 13.33 4.99
C ILE A 100 -9.85 13.41 3.64
N GLY A 101 -10.11 12.40 2.78
CA GLY A 101 -9.62 12.31 1.41
C GLY A 101 -9.85 10.91 0.85
N ARG A 102 -9.92 10.77 -0.49
CA ARG A 102 -10.09 9.46 -1.14
C ARG A 102 -8.85 8.58 -0.89
N GLY A 103 -9.09 7.35 -0.38
CA GLY A 103 -8.02 6.44 0.00
C GLY A 103 -7.42 6.71 1.39
N ALA A 104 -8.00 7.62 2.21
CA ALA A 104 -7.48 7.86 3.56
C ALA A 104 -7.61 6.62 4.45
N ASN A 105 -8.75 5.94 4.40
CA ASN A 105 -9.02 4.70 5.12
C ASN A 105 -8.62 3.46 4.30
N ASP A 106 -8.92 3.47 3.02
CA ASP A 106 -8.68 2.38 2.07
C ASP A 106 -7.79 2.85 0.91
N MET A 107 -6.46 2.49 0.91
CA MET A 107 -5.74 2.13 2.13
C MET A 107 -4.41 2.90 2.26
N LYS A 108 -4.33 4.13 1.66
CA LYS A 108 -3.11 4.97 1.69
C LYS A 108 -2.69 5.35 3.11
N GLY A 109 -3.67 5.44 4.04
CA GLY A 109 -3.40 5.66 5.47
C GLY A 109 -2.62 4.51 6.09
N SER A 110 -3.06 3.26 5.88
CA SER A 110 -2.37 2.05 6.38
C SER A 110 -0.96 1.92 5.80
N VAL A 111 -0.80 2.20 4.49
CA VAL A 111 0.53 2.22 3.86
C VAL A 111 1.43 3.26 4.53
N ALA A 112 0.93 4.46 4.79
CA ALA A 112 1.69 5.51 5.46
C ALA A 112 2.04 5.14 6.91
N ALA A 113 1.11 4.54 7.64
CA ALA A 113 1.32 4.07 9.01
C ALA A 113 2.41 2.98 9.06
N PHE A 114 2.36 1.99 8.16
CA PHE A 114 3.38 0.96 8.10
C PHE A 114 4.77 1.53 7.79
N VAL A 115 4.89 2.40 6.79
CA VAL A 115 6.17 3.04 6.44
C VAL A 115 6.72 3.89 7.60
N SER A 116 5.85 4.60 8.31
CA SER A 116 6.22 5.33 9.53
C SER A 116 6.73 4.38 10.63
N ALA A 117 6.00 3.29 10.91
CA ALA A 117 6.39 2.29 11.90
C ALA A 117 7.76 1.67 11.58
N VAL A 118 8.01 1.33 10.30
CA VAL A 118 9.34 0.86 9.87
C VAL A 118 10.41 1.92 10.10
N SER A 119 10.13 3.20 9.84
CA SER A 119 11.10 4.26 10.10
C SER A 119 11.47 4.40 11.58
N VAL A 120 10.49 4.21 12.47
CA VAL A 120 10.72 4.18 13.93
C VAL A 120 11.53 2.95 14.31
N PHE A 121 11.16 1.79 13.80
CA PHE A 121 11.89 0.54 14.05
C PHE A 121 13.38 0.67 13.67
N LEU A 122 13.67 1.20 12.49
CA LEU A 122 15.04 1.37 12.00
C LEU A 122 15.84 2.42 12.78
N ASN A 123 15.19 3.41 13.38
CA ASN A 123 15.88 4.37 14.26
C ASN A 123 16.24 3.75 15.61
N ASN A 124 15.41 2.82 16.09
CA ASN A 124 15.63 2.17 17.39
C ASN A 124 16.51 0.91 17.28
N ASN A 125 16.69 0.36 16.08
CA ASN A 125 17.44 -0.86 15.84
C ASN A 125 18.49 -0.66 14.75
N LYS A 126 19.75 -0.57 15.13
CA LYS A 126 20.88 -0.40 14.19
C LYS A 126 21.05 -1.61 13.27
N SER A 127 20.66 -2.79 13.74
CA SER A 127 20.65 -4.03 12.97
C SER A 127 19.49 -4.91 13.41
N PHE A 128 19.01 -5.77 12.52
CA PHE A 128 17.99 -6.78 12.82
C PHE A 128 18.24 -8.05 12.00
N ASN A 129 17.80 -9.18 12.53
CA ASN A 129 17.93 -10.46 11.85
C ASN A 129 16.63 -10.78 11.09
N GLY A 130 16.70 -10.76 9.76
CA GLY A 130 15.54 -10.96 8.90
C GLY A 130 15.45 -9.93 7.78
N SER A 131 14.27 -9.75 7.25
CA SER A 131 13.95 -8.70 6.27
C SER A 131 12.52 -8.19 6.40
N ILE A 132 12.33 -6.96 5.98
CA ILE A 132 11.03 -6.29 5.89
C ILE A 132 10.78 -6.00 4.41
N SER A 133 9.59 -6.33 3.91
CA SER A 133 9.23 -6.04 2.53
C SER A 133 7.86 -5.38 2.41
N LEU A 134 7.65 -4.69 1.29
CA LEU A 134 6.35 -4.14 0.90
C LEU A 134 6.01 -4.68 -0.49
N LEU A 135 4.80 -5.17 -0.64
CA LEU A 135 4.16 -5.49 -1.90
C LEU A 135 2.97 -4.55 -2.08
N ILE A 136 3.10 -3.59 -2.99
CA ILE A 136 2.08 -2.57 -3.22
C ILE A 136 1.57 -2.69 -4.65
N THR A 137 0.28 -2.92 -4.80
CA THR A 137 -0.38 -3.00 -6.10
C THR A 137 -1.07 -1.69 -6.49
N GLY A 138 -1.32 -1.53 -7.78
CA GLY A 138 -2.13 -0.45 -8.37
C GLY A 138 -3.40 -0.97 -9.04
N ASP A 139 -3.84 -2.18 -8.72
CA ASP A 139 -5.01 -2.86 -9.28
C ASP A 139 -5.61 -3.80 -8.21
N GLU A 140 -6.01 -3.23 -7.08
CA GLU A 140 -6.81 -3.94 -6.07
C GLU A 140 -8.28 -3.62 -6.22
N GLU A 141 -8.57 -2.35 -6.46
CA GLU A 141 -9.91 -1.76 -6.57
C GLU A 141 -10.55 -1.93 -7.96
N GLY A 142 -9.87 -2.64 -8.87
CA GLY A 142 -10.33 -2.91 -10.23
C GLY A 142 -10.47 -4.40 -10.51
N ASP A 143 -10.03 -4.79 -11.71
CA ASP A 143 -10.13 -6.19 -12.17
C ASP A 143 -9.19 -7.14 -11.41
N ALA A 144 -8.20 -6.63 -10.70
CA ALA A 144 -7.17 -7.34 -9.94
C ALA A 144 -6.33 -8.34 -10.78
N VAL A 145 -6.33 -8.17 -12.11
CA VAL A 145 -5.66 -9.09 -13.06
C VAL A 145 -4.17 -8.83 -13.13
N ASN A 146 -3.77 -7.55 -13.13
CA ASN A 146 -2.37 -7.15 -13.28
C ASN A 146 -1.73 -6.70 -11.94
N GLY A 147 -2.38 -7.01 -10.83
CA GLY A 147 -2.02 -6.61 -9.48
C GLY A 147 -1.22 -7.65 -8.71
N THR A 148 -1.60 -7.86 -7.46
CA THR A 148 -0.93 -8.68 -6.45
C THR A 148 -0.57 -10.09 -6.94
N LYS A 149 -1.48 -10.77 -7.64
CA LYS A 149 -1.23 -12.11 -8.17
C LYS A 149 0.02 -12.16 -9.08
N LYS A 150 0.13 -11.22 -10.02
CA LYS A 150 1.29 -11.14 -10.94
C LYS A 150 2.59 -10.83 -10.19
N VAL A 151 2.53 -10.00 -9.14
CA VAL A 151 3.70 -9.75 -8.28
C VAL A 151 4.12 -11.00 -7.54
N VAL A 152 3.19 -11.74 -6.94
CA VAL A 152 3.48 -13.00 -6.24
C VAL A 152 4.08 -14.03 -7.19
N ASP A 153 3.52 -14.20 -8.40
CA ASP A 153 4.06 -15.10 -9.42
C ASP A 153 5.48 -14.70 -9.83
N TYR A 154 5.76 -13.40 -9.97
CA TYR A 154 7.09 -12.87 -10.24
C TYR A 154 8.08 -13.19 -9.11
N LEU A 155 7.68 -13.00 -7.86
CA LEU A 155 8.51 -13.27 -6.68
C LEU A 155 8.80 -14.78 -6.56
N LYS A 156 7.79 -15.63 -6.77
CA LYS A 156 7.92 -17.09 -6.77
C LYS A 156 8.95 -17.58 -7.78
N LYS A 157 8.90 -17.07 -9.03
CA LYS A 157 9.89 -17.40 -10.08
C LYS A 157 11.32 -17.00 -9.69
N ARG A 158 11.49 -16.04 -8.78
CA ARG A 158 12.80 -15.59 -8.27
C ARG A 158 13.20 -16.23 -6.94
N LYS A 159 12.42 -17.23 -6.50
CA LYS A 159 12.63 -17.89 -5.20
C LYS A 159 12.63 -16.91 -4.02
N GLU A 160 11.93 -15.78 -4.17
CA GLU A 160 11.74 -14.79 -3.13
C GLU A 160 10.69 -15.32 -2.16
N LYS A 161 11.08 -15.56 -0.90
CA LYS A 161 10.20 -16.12 0.12
C LYS A 161 9.63 -15.02 1.01
N ILE A 162 8.32 -15.00 1.16
CA ILE A 162 7.59 -14.25 2.18
C ILE A 162 7.19 -15.24 3.27
N ASN A 163 7.62 -15.01 4.51
CA ASN A 163 7.34 -15.90 5.64
C ASN A 163 6.07 -15.48 6.38
N PHE A 164 5.87 -14.17 6.53
CA PHE A 164 4.71 -13.57 7.18
C PHE A 164 4.20 -12.43 6.33
N CYS A 165 2.89 -12.27 6.26
CA CYS A 165 2.26 -11.19 5.52
C CYS A 165 1.21 -10.50 6.38
N LEU A 166 1.32 -9.17 6.49
CA LEU A 166 0.29 -8.30 7.03
C LEU A 166 -0.38 -7.58 5.86
N VAL A 167 -1.69 -7.76 5.72
CA VAL A 167 -2.52 -7.01 4.77
C VAL A 167 -3.14 -5.85 5.52
N GLY A 168 -2.89 -4.62 5.06
CA GLY A 168 -3.26 -3.41 5.79
C GLY A 168 -4.67 -2.88 5.51
N GLU A 169 -5.59 -3.74 5.08
CA GLU A 169 -6.97 -3.37 4.78
C GLU A 169 -7.77 -2.97 6.02
N PRO A 170 -8.75 -2.06 5.89
CA PRO A 170 -9.63 -1.69 6.99
C PRO A 170 -10.51 -2.86 7.40
N THR A 171 -10.39 -3.31 8.65
CA THR A 171 -11.11 -4.49 9.17
C THR A 171 -11.92 -4.23 10.42
N ASN A 172 -11.65 -3.12 11.12
CA ASN A 172 -12.28 -2.84 12.40
C ASN A 172 -13.62 -2.11 12.20
N PRO A 173 -14.76 -2.68 12.61
CA PRO A 173 -16.07 -2.07 12.41
C PRO A 173 -16.33 -0.87 13.33
N ASN A 174 -15.91 -0.91 14.58
CA ASN A 174 -16.24 0.11 15.56
C ASN A 174 -15.00 0.79 16.17
N THR A 175 -14.06 0.01 16.68
CA THR A 175 -12.89 0.53 17.40
C THR A 175 -11.59 0.04 16.78
N LEU A 176 -10.63 0.93 16.61
CA LEU A 176 -9.33 0.58 16.08
C LEU A 176 -8.64 -0.50 16.94
N GLY A 177 -8.22 -1.59 16.31
CA GLY A 177 -7.54 -2.70 16.97
C GLY A 177 -8.44 -3.77 17.57
N GLU A 178 -9.77 -3.66 17.41
CA GLU A 178 -10.71 -4.66 17.96
C GLU A 178 -10.73 -5.99 17.18
N MET A 179 -10.30 -5.99 15.91
CA MET A 179 -10.40 -7.17 15.04
C MET A 179 -9.16 -7.37 14.19
N ILE A 180 -8.70 -8.61 14.13
CA ILE A 180 -7.72 -9.10 13.15
C ILE A 180 -8.34 -10.27 12.40
N LYS A 181 -8.36 -10.20 11.07
CA LYS A 181 -8.77 -11.32 10.23
C LYS A 181 -7.57 -12.23 9.97
N ILE A 182 -7.67 -13.49 10.38
CA ILE A 182 -6.61 -14.51 10.20
C ILE A 182 -6.87 -15.41 8.98
N GLY A 183 -7.98 -15.20 8.28
CA GLY A 183 -8.36 -15.89 7.06
C GLY A 183 -9.33 -15.07 6.23
N ARG A 184 -9.64 -15.52 5.03
CA ARG A 184 -10.55 -14.83 4.12
C ARG A 184 -11.65 -15.77 3.61
N ARG A 185 -12.86 -15.23 3.49
CA ARG A 185 -13.96 -15.85 2.75
C ARG A 185 -13.79 -15.57 1.24
N GLY A 186 -14.38 -16.43 0.41
CA GLY A 186 -14.60 -16.11 -0.99
C GLY A 186 -15.60 -14.94 -1.15
N SER A 187 -15.60 -14.35 -2.32
CA SER A 187 -16.56 -13.32 -2.73
C SER A 187 -17.18 -13.75 -4.05
N ILE A 188 -18.48 -13.58 -4.19
CA ILE A 188 -19.23 -13.83 -5.42
C ILE A 188 -19.98 -12.54 -5.73
N THR A 189 -19.87 -12.08 -6.98
CA THR A 189 -20.66 -10.99 -7.51
C THR A 189 -21.61 -11.58 -8.56
N GLY A 190 -22.90 -11.40 -8.36
CA GLY A 190 -23.95 -11.75 -9.33
C GLY A 190 -24.30 -10.53 -10.18
N ALA A 191 -24.69 -10.75 -11.43
CA ALA A 191 -25.31 -9.76 -12.30
C ALA A 191 -26.80 -10.00 -12.39
#